data_cab4196e12cbd5241c553a973efb2212
#
_entry.id   cab4196e12cbd5241c553a973efb2212
#
_cell.length_a   1.000
_cell.length_b   1.000
_cell.length_c   1.000
_cell.angle_alpha   90.00
_cell.angle_beta   90.00
_cell.angle_gamma   90.00
#
_symmetry.space_group_name_H-M   'P 1'
#
loop_
_entity.id
_entity.type
_entity.pdbx_description
1 polymer ?
#
loop_
_entity_poly.entity_id
_entity_poly.type
_entity_poly.pdbx_seq_one_letter_code
_entity_poly.pdbx_strand_id
1 'polypeptide(L)'
;MMNAVNLLNAAEFSASGPVKKDLMKTAGSNIVIVGLETGQVIPPHPEPYAVVFVVLQGEGVITSGTVEHPVKIHHLVSVKKDENRGIRCDKKMVLLGIREDV
;
A
#
# COMPACT_ATOMS: atom_id res chain seq x y z
N MET A 1 -8.28 14.06 -16.84
CA MET A 1 -8.37 12.77 -16.13
C MET A 1 -7.39 11.78 -16.73
N MET A 2 -6.74 11.01 -15.89
CA MET A 2 -5.75 10.03 -16.33
C MET A 2 -6.45 8.69 -16.54
N ASN A 3 -6.47 8.17 -17.77
CA ASN A 3 -7.13 6.90 -18.09
C ASN A 3 -6.18 5.71 -18.07
N ALA A 4 -4.87 5.97 -18.16
CA ALA A 4 -3.86 4.92 -18.08
C ALA A 4 -2.66 5.45 -17.31
N VAL A 5 -2.13 4.62 -16.41
CA VAL A 5 -1.01 4.98 -15.53
C VAL A 5 0.01 3.85 -15.54
N ASN A 6 1.27 4.20 -15.75
CA ASN A 6 2.36 3.27 -15.48
C ASN A 6 2.65 3.33 -13.98
N LEU A 7 2.31 2.25 -13.26
CA LEU A 7 2.34 2.26 -11.81
C LEU A 7 3.74 2.46 -11.23
N LEU A 8 4.77 1.86 -11.82
CA LEU A 8 6.12 2.05 -11.32
C LEU A 8 6.62 3.47 -11.54
N ASN A 9 6.22 4.10 -12.66
CA ASN A 9 6.57 5.50 -12.91
C ASN A 9 5.80 6.46 -12.00
N ALA A 10 4.61 6.08 -11.56
CA ALA A 10 3.79 6.91 -10.68
C ALA A 10 4.30 6.90 -9.23
N ALA A 11 5.02 5.87 -8.81
CA ALA A 11 5.53 5.75 -7.46
C ALA A 11 6.58 6.81 -7.17
N GLU A 12 6.49 7.39 -5.97
CA GLU A 12 7.45 8.37 -5.49
C GLU A 12 8.04 7.89 -4.17
N PHE A 13 9.25 8.34 -3.89
CA PHE A 13 10.01 7.94 -2.71
C PHE A 13 10.59 9.16 -2.03
N SER A 14 10.78 9.08 -0.71
CA SER A 14 11.41 10.14 0.06
C SER A 14 12.25 9.53 1.18
N ALA A 15 13.41 10.13 1.43
CA ALA A 15 14.24 9.74 2.57
C ALA A 15 13.56 10.05 3.90
N SER A 16 12.55 10.94 3.91
CA SER A 16 11.83 11.34 5.12
C SER A 16 10.81 10.30 5.58
N GLY A 17 10.40 9.38 4.72
CA GLY A 17 9.40 8.39 5.05
C GLY A 17 8.64 7.88 3.83
N PRO A 18 7.71 6.95 4.03
CA PRO A 18 6.88 6.44 2.95
C PRO A 18 6.07 7.53 2.26
N VAL A 19 5.89 7.41 0.95
CA VAL A 19 5.11 8.35 0.16
C VAL A 19 3.86 7.67 -0.36
N LYS A 20 2.70 8.23 -0.04
CA LYS A 20 1.41 7.78 -0.56
C LYS A 20 0.88 8.83 -1.54
N LYS A 21 0.43 8.38 -2.69
CA LYS A 21 -0.07 9.24 -3.74
C LYS A 21 -1.41 8.71 -4.26
N ASP A 22 -2.42 9.58 -4.31
CA ASP A 22 -3.71 9.23 -4.88
C ASP A 22 -3.59 9.16 -6.40
N LEU A 23 -4.07 8.08 -7.00
CA LEU A 23 -4.04 7.89 -8.45
C LEU A 23 -5.39 8.21 -9.09
N MET A 24 -6.46 7.61 -8.58
CA MET A 24 -7.78 7.81 -9.13
C MET A 24 -8.85 7.33 -8.16
N LYS A 25 -10.08 7.77 -8.40
CA LYS A 25 -11.27 7.32 -7.69
C LYS A 25 -12.22 6.65 -8.64
N THR A 26 -12.91 5.63 -8.15
CA THR A 26 -14.09 5.05 -8.77
C THR A 26 -15.29 5.32 -7.86
N ALA A 27 -16.48 4.87 -8.25
CA ALA A 27 -17.69 5.09 -7.44
C ALA A 27 -17.59 4.50 -6.02
N GLY A 28 -16.79 3.45 -5.83
CA GLY A 28 -16.68 2.79 -4.52
C GLY A 28 -15.25 2.62 -4.00
N SER A 29 -14.26 3.19 -4.68
CA SER A 29 -12.86 2.94 -4.33
C SER A 29 -11.97 4.15 -4.54
N ASN A 30 -10.96 4.26 -3.69
CA ASN A 30 -9.79 5.12 -3.90
C ASN A 30 -8.61 4.23 -4.23
N ILE A 31 -7.91 4.53 -5.33
CA ILE A 31 -6.74 3.79 -5.75
C ILE A 31 -5.52 4.65 -5.49
N VAL A 32 -4.60 4.14 -4.68
CA VAL A 32 -3.40 4.86 -4.26
C VAL A 32 -2.16 4.04 -4.58
N ILE A 33 -1.03 4.73 -4.72
CA ILE A 33 0.26 4.08 -4.84
C ILE A 33 1.13 4.47 -3.65
N VAL A 34 1.88 3.51 -3.13
CA VAL A 34 2.73 3.72 -1.95
C VAL A 34 4.15 3.32 -2.31
N GLY A 35 5.09 4.23 -2.09
CA GLY A 35 6.51 3.97 -2.25
C GLY A 35 7.22 3.99 -0.90
N LEU A 36 8.02 2.96 -0.62
CA LEU A 36 8.83 2.88 0.58
C LEU A 36 10.28 2.60 0.21
N GLU A 37 11.19 3.37 0.77
CA GLU A 37 12.61 3.05 0.72
C GLU A 37 12.91 1.92 1.70
N THR A 38 13.98 1.19 1.46
CA THR A 38 14.42 0.10 2.34
C THR A 38 14.53 0.60 3.79
N GLY A 39 13.92 -0.15 4.71
CA GLY A 39 13.92 0.16 6.13
C GLY A 39 12.78 1.05 6.61
N GLN A 40 12.03 1.63 5.70
CA GLN A 40 10.88 2.46 6.10
C GLN A 40 9.72 1.61 6.58
N VAL A 41 8.93 2.18 7.47
CA VAL A 41 7.82 1.48 8.13
C VAL A 41 6.60 2.39 8.17
N ILE A 42 5.44 1.82 7.83
CA ILE A 42 4.14 2.38 8.19
C ILE A 42 3.67 1.55 9.38
N PRO A 43 3.68 2.12 10.61
CA PRO A 43 3.29 1.36 11.80
C PRO A 43 1.84 0.86 11.70
N PRO A 44 1.54 -0.31 12.24
CA PRO A 44 0.17 -0.81 12.24
C PRO A 44 -0.79 0.16 12.92
N HIS A 45 -1.90 0.45 12.26
CA HIS A 45 -2.93 1.35 12.79
C HIS A 45 -4.27 0.99 12.14
N PRO A 46 -5.40 1.20 12.84
CA PRO A 46 -6.73 0.94 12.27
C PRO A 46 -7.19 2.11 11.41
N GLU A 47 -8.05 1.82 10.45
CA GLU A 47 -8.75 2.82 9.66
C GLU A 47 -10.19 2.36 9.45
N PRO A 48 -11.15 3.28 9.25
CA PRO A 48 -12.55 2.93 9.13
C PRO A 48 -12.94 2.48 7.71
N TYR A 49 -12.04 1.79 7.01
CA TYR A 49 -12.28 1.26 5.67
C TYR A 49 -11.43 0.02 5.42
N ALA A 50 -11.92 -0.86 4.55
CA ALA A 50 -11.14 -2.00 4.07
C ALA A 50 -10.16 -1.54 2.99
N VAL A 51 -9.06 -2.27 2.86
CA VAL A 51 -8.05 -2.01 1.82
C VAL A 51 -7.48 -3.32 1.32
N VAL A 52 -7.10 -3.33 0.06
CA VAL A 52 -6.34 -4.42 -0.56
C VAL A 52 -5.00 -3.83 -1.03
N PHE A 53 -3.91 -4.45 -0.61
CA PHE A 53 -2.58 -4.09 -1.06
C PHE A 53 -2.07 -5.12 -2.07
N VAL A 54 -1.48 -4.62 -3.16
CA VAL A 54 -0.82 -5.46 -4.17
C VAL A 54 0.63 -5.02 -4.26
N VAL A 55 1.56 -5.96 -4.07
CA VAL A 55 3.00 -5.66 -4.15
C VAL A 55 3.44 -5.67 -5.61
N LEU A 56 3.94 -4.54 -6.08
CA LEU A 56 4.39 -4.36 -7.46
C LEU A 56 5.92 -4.44 -7.59
N GLN A 57 6.64 -4.15 -6.51
CA GLN A 57 8.10 -4.16 -6.49
C GLN A 57 8.57 -4.37 -5.05
N GLY A 58 9.71 -5.05 -4.89
CA GLY A 58 10.36 -5.21 -3.60
C GLY A 58 9.75 -6.30 -2.74
N GLU A 59 10.11 -6.28 -1.46
CA GLU A 59 9.61 -7.25 -0.48
C GLU A 59 9.64 -6.68 0.92
N GLY A 60 8.79 -7.22 1.78
CA GLY A 60 8.67 -6.77 3.16
C GLY A 60 7.61 -7.55 3.90
N VAL A 61 6.95 -6.89 4.85
CA VAL A 61 5.90 -7.51 5.67
C VAL A 61 4.69 -6.58 5.70
N ILE A 62 3.51 -7.13 5.44
CA ILE A 62 2.25 -6.38 5.58
C ILE A 62 1.48 -6.96 6.75
N THR A 63 1.09 -6.09 7.69
CA THR A 63 0.23 -6.45 8.82
C THR A 63 -1.23 -6.32 8.40
N SER A 64 -2.01 -7.36 8.66
CA SER A 64 -3.47 -7.37 8.49
C SER A 64 -4.09 -7.87 9.79
N GLY A 65 -4.72 -6.99 10.54
CA GLY A 65 -5.23 -7.31 11.87
C GLY A 65 -4.09 -7.63 12.82
N THR A 66 -4.02 -8.88 13.27
CA THR A 66 -2.96 -9.38 14.15
C THR A 66 -1.95 -10.25 13.44
N VAL A 67 -2.09 -10.44 12.12
CA VAL A 67 -1.24 -11.34 11.34
C VAL A 67 -0.24 -10.55 10.51
N GLU A 68 1.02 -10.94 10.59
CA GLU A 68 2.09 -10.39 9.75
C GLU A 68 2.31 -11.33 8.57
N HIS A 69 2.23 -10.78 7.35
CA HIS A 69 2.41 -11.53 6.11
C HIS A 69 3.71 -11.12 5.43
N PRO A 70 4.72 -11.98 5.37
CA PRO A 70 5.86 -11.74 4.49
C PRO A 70 5.36 -11.68 3.04
N VAL A 71 5.74 -10.65 2.31
CA VAL A 71 5.25 -10.43 0.94
C VAL A 71 6.38 -10.05 0.00
N LYS A 72 6.16 -10.35 -1.28
CA LYS A 72 7.03 -9.94 -2.38
C LYS A 72 6.15 -9.67 -3.60
N ILE A 73 6.79 -9.39 -4.73
CA ILE A 73 6.08 -9.04 -5.97
C ILE A 73 4.95 -10.04 -6.28
N HIS A 74 3.81 -9.51 -6.68
CA HIS A 74 2.58 -10.23 -7.02
C HIS A 74 1.78 -10.77 -5.83
N HIS A 75 2.21 -10.52 -4.59
CA HIS A 75 1.38 -10.82 -3.43
C HIS A 75 0.29 -9.78 -3.24
N LEU A 76 -0.86 -10.26 -2.79
CA LEU A 76 -2.00 -9.43 -2.43
C LEU A 76 -2.36 -9.70 -0.97
N VAL A 77 -2.60 -8.64 -0.20
CA VAL A 77 -3.04 -8.76 1.19
C VAL A 77 -4.27 -7.88 1.39
N SER A 78 -5.33 -8.43 1.95
CA SER A 78 -6.53 -7.67 2.30
C SER A 78 -6.57 -7.37 3.79
N VAL A 79 -7.07 -6.18 4.14
CA VAL A 79 -7.27 -5.77 5.53
C VAL A 79 -8.71 -5.29 5.67
N LYS A 80 -9.41 -5.84 6.66
CA LYS A 80 -10.81 -5.50 6.90
C LYS A 80 -10.94 -4.12 7.56
N LYS A 81 -12.11 -3.51 7.39
CA LYS A 81 -12.48 -2.29 8.10
C LYS A 81 -12.19 -2.42 9.60
N ASP A 82 -11.63 -1.38 10.18
CA ASP A 82 -11.30 -1.25 11.60
C ASP A 82 -10.17 -2.17 12.10
N GLU A 83 -9.58 -2.99 11.24
CA GLU A 83 -8.41 -3.78 11.60
C GLU A 83 -7.13 -3.02 11.31
N ASN A 84 -6.08 -3.35 12.06
CA ASN A 84 -4.76 -2.75 11.88
C ASN A 84 -4.19 -3.10 10.51
N ARG A 85 -3.55 -2.11 9.90
CA ARG A 85 -2.74 -2.27 8.70
C ARG A 85 -1.40 -1.60 8.91
N GLY A 86 -0.35 -2.27 8.49
CA GLY A 86 1.00 -1.73 8.54
C GLY A 86 1.86 -2.35 7.46
N ILE A 87 2.97 -1.68 7.14
CA ILE A 87 3.91 -2.15 6.12
C ILE A 87 5.32 -1.91 6.63
N ARG A 88 6.17 -2.95 6.57
CA ARG A 88 7.60 -2.83 6.81
C ARG A 88 8.33 -3.16 5.52
N CYS A 89 9.17 -2.25 5.06
CA CYS A 89 9.90 -2.41 3.81
C CYS A 89 11.28 -3.00 4.06
N ASP A 90 11.52 -4.21 3.57
CA ASP A 90 12.84 -4.86 3.67
C ASP A 90 13.68 -4.58 2.42
N LYS A 91 13.05 -4.49 1.25
CA LYS A 91 13.69 -4.08 -0.01
C LYS A 91 12.74 -3.13 -0.72
N LYS A 92 13.23 -1.98 -1.11
CA LYS A 92 12.48 -0.87 -1.73
C LYS A 92 11.18 -1.35 -2.39
N MET A 93 10.04 -0.89 -1.87
CA MET A 93 8.74 -1.41 -2.24
C MET A 93 7.90 -0.38 -3.00
N VAL A 94 7.10 -0.91 -3.92
CA VAL A 94 5.98 -0.20 -4.52
C VAL A 94 4.74 -1.06 -4.31
N LEU A 95 3.70 -0.46 -3.75
CA LEU A 95 2.42 -1.14 -3.52
C LEU A 95 1.29 -0.34 -4.13
N LEU A 96 0.32 -1.07 -4.68
CA LEU A 96 -0.97 -0.49 -5.04
C LEU A 96 -1.90 -0.71 -3.86
N GLY A 97 -2.60 0.34 -3.44
CA GLY A 97 -3.64 0.24 -2.42
C GLY A 97 -5.00 0.52 -3.06
N ILE A 98 -5.94 -0.40 -2.88
CA ILE A 98 -7.32 -0.22 -3.33
C ILE A 98 -8.17 -0.20 -2.07
N ARG A 99 -8.67 0.96 -1.68
CA ARG A 99 -9.43 1.12 -0.45
C ARG A 99 -10.85 1.56 -0.74
N GLU A 100 -11.74 1.20 0.17
CA GLU A 100 -13.11 1.67 0.12
C GLU A 100 -13.16 3.19 0.16
N ASP A 101 -14.05 3.77 -0.62
CA ASP A 101 -14.35 5.19 -0.54
C ASP A 101 -15.55 5.35 0.40
N VAL A 102 -15.27 5.68 1.66
CA VAL A 102 -16.27 5.82 2.72
C VAL A 102 -16.43 7.24 3.20
#